data_c037f2b4157ac185aa0bc0d06e507fc1
#
_entry.id   c037f2b4157ac185aa0bc0d06e507fc1
#
_cell.length_a   1.000
_cell.length_b   1.000
_cell.length_c   1.000
_cell.angle_alpha   90.00
_cell.angle_beta   90.00
_cell.angle_gamma   90.00
#
_symmetry.space_group_name_H-M   'P 1'
#
loop_
_entity.id
_entity.type
_entity.pdbx_description
1 polymer ?
#
loop_
_entity_poly.entity_id
_entity_poly.type
_entity_poly.pdbx_seq_one_letter_code
_entity_poly.pdbx_strand_id
1 'polypeptide(L)'
;MSQSSNHTTVPAERGQCQAIDLTGKIAQIDGHWQPRVVAEMNDYQVKVVKVEGDFQWHRHADTDETFIVLEGELRIDFRAGPSGDGSIVLRAGQMAVVPKGVEHKPCANVEVKLLLIEPRGVVNTGDGATGERTVENDQWI
;
A
#
# COMPACT_ATOMS: atom_id res chain seq x y z
N MET A 1 -28.70 17.08 -5.62
CA MET A 1 -28.24 17.46 -4.28
C MET A 1 -27.01 16.63 -3.97
N SER A 2 -25.88 17.26 -4.01
CA SER A 2 -24.69 16.62 -3.52
C SER A 2 -24.80 16.54 -2.02
N GLN A 3 -25.17 15.41 -1.51
CA GLN A 3 -24.82 15.12 -0.16
C GLN A 3 -23.32 14.96 -0.19
N SER A 4 -22.63 15.90 0.45
CA SER A 4 -21.30 15.58 0.91
C SER A 4 -21.51 14.36 1.78
N SER A 5 -21.31 13.23 1.21
CA SER A 5 -21.19 12.06 2.02
C SER A 5 -20.02 12.35 2.93
N ASN A 6 -20.31 12.63 4.15
CA ASN A 6 -19.36 12.43 5.19
C ASN A 6 -18.99 10.97 5.06
N HIS A 7 -17.94 10.73 4.31
CA HIS A 7 -17.33 9.44 4.33
C HIS A 7 -16.75 9.28 5.70
N THR A 8 -17.66 8.98 6.60
CA THR A 8 -17.24 8.40 7.82
C THR A 8 -16.42 7.22 7.37
N THR A 9 -15.20 7.31 7.68
CA THR A 9 -14.22 6.28 7.60
C THR A 9 -14.59 5.10 8.47
N VAL A 10 -15.88 4.78 8.53
CA VAL A 10 -16.36 3.62 9.28
C VAL A 10 -16.36 2.46 8.32
N PRO A 11 -15.53 1.44 8.59
CA PRO A 11 -15.59 0.23 7.81
C PRO A 11 -16.99 -0.37 7.85
N ALA A 12 -17.36 -1.08 6.80
CA ALA A 12 -18.58 -1.87 6.83
C ALA A 12 -18.57 -2.73 8.08
N GLU A 13 -19.71 -2.79 8.76
CA GLU A 13 -19.82 -3.61 9.95
C GLU A 13 -19.47 -5.05 9.63
N ARG A 14 -18.83 -5.72 10.60
CA ARG A 14 -18.48 -7.14 10.47
C ARG A 14 -19.74 -7.94 10.14
N GLY A 15 -19.63 -8.79 9.13
CA GLY A 15 -20.73 -9.60 8.63
C GLY A 15 -21.49 -8.98 7.47
N GLN A 16 -21.21 -7.72 7.13
CA GLN A 16 -21.75 -7.10 5.92
C GLN A 16 -20.75 -7.24 4.78
N CYS A 17 -21.20 -7.83 3.68
CA CYS A 17 -20.41 -7.94 2.47
C CYS A 17 -20.89 -6.87 1.48
N GLN A 18 -20.03 -5.91 1.19
CA GLN A 18 -20.31 -4.83 0.25
C GLN A 18 -19.27 -4.82 -0.86
N ALA A 19 -19.71 -4.47 -2.05
CA ALA A 19 -18.77 -4.22 -3.13
C ALA A 19 -17.97 -2.95 -2.85
N ILE A 20 -16.66 -3.04 -3.00
CA ILE A 20 -15.74 -1.92 -2.83
C ILE A 20 -15.19 -1.57 -4.20
N ASP A 21 -15.48 -0.37 -4.66
CA ASP A 21 -14.96 0.15 -5.91
C ASP A 21 -13.54 0.70 -5.69
N LEU A 22 -12.55 -0.10 -6.01
CA LEU A 22 -11.15 0.26 -5.78
C LEU A 22 -10.75 1.51 -6.59
N THR A 23 -11.19 1.60 -7.83
CA THR A 23 -10.91 2.78 -8.67
C THR A 23 -11.51 4.03 -8.05
N GLY A 24 -12.75 3.96 -7.58
CA GLY A 24 -13.42 5.07 -6.93
C GLY A 24 -12.75 5.46 -5.61
N LYS A 25 -12.30 4.48 -4.83
CA LYS A 25 -11.58 4.75 -3.58
C LYS A 25 -10.26 5.46 -3.83
N ILE A 26 -9.48 4.98 -4.78
CA ILE A 26 -8.19 5.60 -5.13
C ILE A 26 -8.39 7.04 -5.63
N ALA A 27 -9.46 7.29 -6.37
CA ALA A 27 -9.77 8.63 -6.86
C ALA A 27 -10.03 9.65 -5.74
N GLN A 28 -10.33 9.19 -4.54
CA GLN A 28 -10.53 10.06 -3.37
C GLN A 28 -9.22 10.45 -2.68
N ILE A 29 -8.11 9.81 -3.03
CA ILE A 29 -6.82 10.07 -2.40
C ILE A 29 -6.16 11.24 -3.11
N ASP A 30 -5.84 12.28 -2.33
CA ASP A 30 -5.04 13.41 -2.81
C ASP A 30 -3.58 13.13 -2.52
N GLY A 31 -2.67 13.28 -3.37
CA GLY A 31 -1.24 13.08 -3.13
C GLY A 31 -0.79 11.64 -3.23
N HIS A 32 0.50 11.43 -3.05
CA HIS A 32 1.19 10.17 -3.22
C HIS A 32 1.73 9.63 -1.90
N TRP A 33 1.94 8.31 -1.84
CA TRP A 33 2.52 7.61 -0.70
C TRP A 33 1.67 7.72 0.58
N GLN A 34 0.36 7.80 0.40
CA GLN A 34 -0.60 7.92 1.50
C GLN A 34 -1.60 6.75 1.45
N PRO A 35 -1.24 5.58 1.96
CA PRO A 35 -2.13 4.43 1.94
C PRO A 35 -3.41 4.69 2.74
N ARG A 36 -4.51 4.17 2.23
CA ARG A 36 -5.81 4.22 2.89
C ARG A 36 -6.41 2.83 2.97
N VAL A 37 -6.89 2.47 4.14
CA VAL A 37 -7.54 1.19 4.38
C VAL A 37 -8.93 1.21 3.73
N VAL A 38 -9.23 0.18 2.96
CA VAL A 38 -10.56 0.01 2.34
C VAL A 38 -11.30 -1.22 2.85
N ALA A 39 -10.58 -2.18 3.41
CA ALA A 39 -11.15 -3.41 3.94
C ALA A 39 -10.21 -4.09 4.93
N GLU A 40 -10.76 -4.98 5.72
CA GLU A 40 -9.99 -5.88 6.57
C GLU A 40 -10.41 -7.32 6.31
N MET A 41 -9.45 -8.22 6.40
CA MET A 41 -9.69 -9.66 6.39
C MET A 41 -8.86 -10.27 7.49
N ASN A 42 -9.50 -10.85 8.51
CA ASN A 42 -8.82 -11.29 9.72
C ASN A 42 -8.03 -10.13 10.35
N ASP A 43 -6.74 -10.32 10.58
CA ASP A 43 -5.86 -9.28 11.11
C ASP A 43 -5.15 -8.47 10.02
N TYR A 44 -5.54 -8.69 8.77
CA TYR A 44 -4.93 -8.03 7.61
C TYR A 44 -5.77 -6.87 7.14
N GLN A 45 -5.09 -5.83 6.70
CA GLN A 45 -5.70 -4.67 6.06
C GLN A 45 -5.41 -4.67 4.57
N VAL A 46 -6.44 -4.37 3.79
CA VAL A 46 -6.33 -4.09 2.36
C VAL A 46 -6.28 -2.58 2.21
N LYS A 47 -5.21 -2.08 1.61
CA LYS A 47 -4.98 -0.65 1.43
C LYS A 47 -4.86 -0.32 -0.04
N VAL A 48 -5.29 0.87 -0.41
CA VAL A 48 -5.05 1.45 -1.73
C VAL A 48 -4.15 2.66 -1.59
N VAL A 49 -3.32 2.91 -2.62
CA VAL A 49 -2.37 4.01 -2.60
C VAL A 49 -2.01 4.42 -4.03
N LYS A 50 -1.77 5.72 -4.21
CA LYS A 50 -1.12 6.23 -5.41
C LYS A 50 0.34 6.53 -5.08
N VAL A 51 1.23 6.17 -5.99
CA VAL A 51 2.66 6.40 -5.80
C VAL A 51 3.28 7.01 -7.05
N GLU A 52 4.25 7.89 -6.86
CA GLU A 52 5.06 8.47 -7.92
C GLU A 52 6.40 8.90 -7.32
N GLY A 53 7.48 8.68 -8.05
CA GLY A 53 8.83 8.92 -7.57
C GLY A 53 9.36 7.75 -6.75
N ASP A 54 10.39 8.02 -5.99
CA ASP A 54 11.06 7.01 -5.17
C ASP A 54 10.54 7.05 -3.73
N PHE A 55 10.31 5.87 -3.18
CA PHE A 55 10.12 5.73 -1.75
C PHE A 55 11.49 5.69 -1.06
N GLN A 56 11.52 5.43 0.25
CA GLN A 56 12.77 5.22 0.97
C GLN A 56 13.08 3.74 1.11
N TRP A 57 14.35 3.41 1.31
CA TRP A 57 14.74 2.07 1.72
C TRP A 57 14.16 1.76 3.09
N HIS A 58 13.50 0.62 3.20
CA HIS A 58 12.89 0.19 4.45
C HIS A 58 12.68 -1.32 4.47
N ARG A 59 12.33 -1.84 5.61
CA ARG A 59 11.96 -3.23 5.81
C ARG A 59 10.89 -3.35 6.88
N HIS A 60 10.17 -4.44 6.83
CA HIS A 60 9.24 -4.86 7.87
C HIS A 60 9.82 -6.14 8.49
N ALA A 61 10.31 -6.08 9.74
CA ALA A 61 11.03 -7.19 10.34
C ALA A 61 10.15 -8.40 10.60
N ASP A 62 8.88 -8.18 10.91
CA ASP A 62 7.99 -9.21 11.43
C ASP A 62 6.90 -9.66 10.46
N THR A 63 6.82 -9.07 9.28
CA THR A 63 5.74 -9.37 8.33
C THR A 63 6.16 -9.27 6.88
N ASP A 64 5.54 -10.10 6.06
CA ASP A 64 5.56 -9.94 4.61
C ASP A 64 4.67 -8.78 4.19
N GLU A 65 4.91 -8.22 3.01
CA GLU A 65 4.07 -7.19 2.41
C GLU A 65 3.73 -7.57 0.98
N THR A 66 2.45 -7.48 0.62
CA THR A 66 1.98 -7.78 -0.73
C THR A 66 1.74 -6.50 -1.50
N PHE A 67 2.30 -6.41 -2.71
CA PHE A 67 2.08 -5.36 -3.69
C PHE A 67 1.28 -5.91 -4.87
N ILE A 68 0.19 -5.27 -5.22
CA ILE A 68 -0.60 -5.59 -6.41
C ILE A 68 -0.74 -4.31 -7.22
N VAL A 69 -0.28 -4.32 -8.47
CA VAL A 69 -0.40 -3.16 -9.35
C VAL A 69 -1.77 -3.19 -10.03
N LEU A 70 -2.54 -2.14 -9.83
CA LEU A 70 -3.84 -1.95 -10.47
C LEU A 70 -3.71 -1.16 -11.78
N GLU A 71 -2.81 -0.18 -11.82
CA GLU A 71 -2.57 0.66 -12.98
C GLU A 71 -1.14 1.18 -12.94
N GLY A 72 -0.46 1.16 -14.08
CA GLY A 72 0.90 1.65 -14.22
C GLY A 72 1.96 0.57 -14.08
N GLU A 73 3.18 0.98 -13.78
CA GLU A 73 4.34 0.11 -13.68
C GLU A 73 5.17 0.50 -12.47
N LEU A 74 5.34 -0.44 -11.54
CA LEU A 74 6.10 -0.26 -10.31
C LEU A 74 7.41 -1.04 -10.39
N ARG A 75 8.53 -0.40 -10.07
CA ARG A 75 9.77 -1.08 -9.80
C ARG A 75 9.97 -1.20 -8.29
N ILE A 76 10.38 -2.34 -7.83
CA ILE A 76 10.80 -2.54 -6.43
C ILE A 76 12.26 -2.96 -6.45
N ASP A 77 13.09 -2.13 -5.83
CA ASP A 77 14.50 -2.43 -5.66
C ASP A 77 14.71 -3.17 -4.33
N PHE A 78 15.63 -4.12 -4.33
CA PHE A 78 16.01 -4.92 -3.16
C PHE A 78 17.49 -4.80 -2.91
N ARG A 79 17.88 -4.87 -1.65
CA ARG A 79 19.29 -4.99 -1.27
C ARG A 79 19.44 -5.93 -0.09
N ALA A 80 20.56 -6.64 -0.06
CA ALA A 80 20.88 -7.61 0.99
C ALA A 80 19.80 -8.67 1.20
N GLY A 81 19.03 -8.97 0.16
CA GLY A 81 18.04 -10.05 0.17
C GLY A 81 18.66 -11.41 0.01
N PRO A 82 17.87 -12.51 0.08
CA PRO A 82 18.39 -13.88 -0.07
C PRO A 82 19.13 -14.12 -1.37
N SER A 83 18.77 -13.40 -2.43
CA SER A 83 19.40 -13.48 -3.75
C SER A 83 20.36 -12.32 -4.01
N GLY A 84 20.71 -11.53 -2.98
CA GLY A 84 21.51 -10.33 -3.12
C GLY A 84 20.69 -9.11 -3.53
N ASP A 85 21.36 -8.11 -4.08
CA ASP A 85 20.70 -6.91 -4.61
C ASP A 85 20.03 -7.22 -5.94
N GLY A 86 18.94 -6.53 -6.21
CA GLY A 86 18.22 -6.69 -7.46
C GLY A 86 16.99 -5.82 -7.52
N SER A 87 16.18 -6.01 -8.55
CA SER A 87 14.92 -5.35 -8.71
C SER A 87 13.93 -6.20 -9.49
N ILE A 88 12.66 -5.92 -9.28
CA ILE A 88 11.56 -6.46 -10.08
C ILE A 88 10.71 -5.32 -10.60
N VAL A 89 10.01 -5.58 -11.69
CA VAL A 89 9.03 -4.66 -12.27
C VAL A 89 7.68 -5.35 -12.28
N LEU A 90 6.68 -4.67 -11.74
CA LEU A 90 5.30 -5.13 -11.73
C LEU A 90 4.46 -4.22 -12.63
N ARG A 91 3.67 -4.83 -13.50
CA ARG A 91 2.70 -4.14 -14.35
C ARG A 91 1.29 -4.42 -13.86
N ALA A 92 0.33 -3.69 -14.41
CA ALA A 92 -1.09 -3.86 -14.04
C ALA A 92 -1.51 -5.34 -14.08
N GLY A 93 -2.15 -5.80 -13.01
CA GLY A 93 -2.56 -7.19 -12.85
C GLY A 93 -1.48 -8.12 -12.30
N GLN A 94 -0.28 -7.60 -12.03
CA GLN A 94 0.81 -8.37 -11.43
C GLN A 94 0.98 -8.04 -9.96
N MET A 95 1.49 -9.01 -9.23
CA MET A 95 1.72 -8.87 -7.79
C MET A 95 3.07 -9.46 -7.39
N ALA A 96 3.53 -9.05 -6.22
CA ALA A 96 4.67 -9.66 -5.54
C ALA A 96 4.47 -9.60 -4.03
N VAL A 97 5.05 -10.58 -3.35
CA VAL A 97 5.15 -10.57 -1.90
C VAL A 97 6.61 -10.29 -1.54
N VAL A 98 6.83 -9.21 -0.81
CA VAL A 98 8.15 -8.90 -0.26
C VAL A 98 8.26 -9.62 1.07
N PRO A 99 9.22 -10.56 1.21
CA PRO A 99 9.37 -11.29 2.46
C PRO A 99 9.78 -10.37 3.62
N LYS A 100 9.35 -10.73 4.81
CA LYS A 100 9.77 -10.02 6.03
C LYS A 100 11.30 -9.92 6.10
N GLY A 101 11.78 -8.81 6.61
CA GLY A 101 13.19 -8.55 6.81
C GLY A 101 13.96 -8.11 5.57
N VAL A 102 13.36 -8.19 4.38
CA VAL A 102 14.03 -7.78 3.14
C VAL A 102 13.95 -6.27 2.96
N GLU A 103 15.10 -5.63 2.86
CA GLU A 103 15.14 -4.20 2.55
C GLU A 103 14.72 -3.96 1.11
N HIS A 104 13.81 -3.01 0.92
CA HIS A 104 13.27 -2.70 -0.38
C HIS A 104 12.89 -1.24 -0.52
N LYS A 105 12.84 -0.79 -1.77
CA LYS A 105 12.48 0.59 -2.13
C LYS A 105 11.59 0.57 -3.37
N PRO A 106 10.30 0.80 -3.22
CA PRO A 106 9.40 0.99 -4.37
C PRO A 106 9.71 2.30 -5.10
N CYS A 107 9.65 2.24 -6.43
CA CYS A 107 9.92 3.39 -7.31
C CYS A 107 8.93 3.40 -8.46
N ALA A 108 8.43 4.58 -8.81
CA ALA A 108 7.50 4.76 -9.93
C ALA A 108 7.88 5.99 -10.74
N ASN A 109 8.17 5.82 -12.04
CA ASN A 109 8.52 6.93 -12.92
C ASN A 109 7.31 7.83 -13.21
N VAL A 110 6.13 7.24 -13.29
CA VAL A 110 4.85 7.93 -13.43
C VAL A 110 3.90 7.38 -12.38
N GLU A 111 2.79 8.06 -12.16
CA GLU A 111 1.83 7.63 -11.15
C GLU A 111 1.40 6.17 -11.34
N VAL A 112 1.44 5.41 -10.25
CA VAL A 112 1.01 4.03 -10.17
C VAL A 112 -0.07 3.91 -9.11
N LYS A 113 -1.07 3.11 -9.40
CA LYS A 113 -2.14 2.77 -8.45
C LYS A 113 -1.92 1.36 -7.94
N LEU A 114 -1.81 1.24 -6.63
CA LEU A 114 -1.46 -0.01 -5.94
C LEU A 114 -2.56 -0.43 -4.97
N LEU A 115 -2.62 -1.74 -4.78
CA LEU A 115 -3.27 -2.35 -3.64
C LEU A 115 -2.19 -3.02 -2.79
N LEU A 116 -2.23 -2.78 -1.50
CA LEU A 116 -1.32 -3.38 -0.53
C LEU A 116 -2.11 -4.25 0.43
N ILE A 117 -1.53 -5.37 0.85
CA ILE A 117 -2.09 -6.22 1.89
C ILE A 117 -1.02 -6.44 2.94
N GLU A 118 -1.34 -6.11 4.16
CA GLU A 118 -0.41 -6.24 5.29
C GLU A 118 -1.19 -6.31 6.62
N PRO A 119 -0.57 -6.81 7.69
CA PRO A 119 -1.23 -6.85 8.98
C PRO A 119 -1.59 -5.45 9.48
N ARG A 120 -2.62 -5.38 10.31
CA ARG A 120 -3.00 -4.15 10.99
C ARG A 120 -1.83 -3.63 11.84
N GLY A 121 -1.62 -2.32 11.85
CA GLY A 121 -0.61 -1.68 12.68
C GLY A 121 0.75 -1.49 12.02
N VAL A 122 0.91 -1.93 10.77
CA VAL A 122 2.18 -1.76 10.05
C VAL A 122 2.32 -0.33 9.56
N VAL A 123 3.43 0.31 9.91
CA VAL A 123 3.77 1.66 9.45
C VAL A 123 4.36 1.58 8.04
N ASN A 124 3.93 2.47 7.16
CA ASN A 124 4.31 2.42 5.74
C ASN A 124 5.82 2.51 5.47
N THR A 125 6.58 3.18 6.33
CA THR A 125 8.04 3.30 6.19
C THR A 125 8.81 2.23 6.94
N GLY A 126 8.12 1.23 7.49
CA GLY A 126 8.76 0.08 8.14
C GLY A 126 9.27 0.37 9.54
N ASP A 127 10.14 -0.52 10.02
CA ASP A 127 10.59 -0.54 11.39
C ASP A 127 11.66 0.53 11.66
N GLY A 128 11.38 1.42 12.61
CA GLY A 128 12.35 2.36 13.15
C GLY A 128 12.75 3.50 12.23
N ALA A 129 12.33 3.49 10.99
CA ALA A 129 12.65 4.54 10.04
C ALA A 129 11.47 5.50 9.89
N THR A 130 11.64 6.76 10.27
CA THR A 130 10.68 7.81 9.95
C THR A 130 11.29 8.74 8.90
N GLY A 131 10.45 9.39 8.11
CA GLY A 131 10.89 10.29 7.06
C GLY A 131 9.73 11.09 6.50
N GLU A 132 9.98 11.83 5.44
CA GLU A 132 8.96 12.68 4.79
C GLU A 132 7.74 11.90 4.33
N ARG A 133 7.90 10.63 4.00
CA ARG A 133 6.83 9.78 3.50
C ARG A 133 6.16 8.95 4.58
N THR A 134 6.55 9.07 5.83
CA THR A 134 5.88 8.38 6.93
C THR A 134 4.51 9.00 7.18
N VAL A 135 3.48 8.18 7.20
CA VAL A 135 2.11 8.62 7.47
C VAL A 135 1.52 7.77 8.60
N GLU A 136 0.49 8.28 9.23
CA GLU A 136 -0.26 7.49 10.21
C GLU A 136 -0.89 6.29 9.52
N ASN A 137 -0.84 5.14 10.17
CA ASN A 137 -1.54 3.96 9.70
C ASN A 137 -3.02 4.01 10.11
N ASP A 138 -3.77 2.99 9.69
CA ASP A 138 -5.20 2.83 10.02
C ASP A 138 -6.08 4.01 9.58
N GLN A 139 -5.71 4.67 8.49
CA GLN A 139 -6.54 5.70 7.88
C GLN A 139 -7.49 5.08 6.85
N TRP A 140 -8.76 5.16 7.14
CA TRP A 140 -9.82 4.58 6.31
C TRP A 140 -10.40 5.56 5.30
N ILE A 141 -10.90 5.00 4.24
CA ILE A 141 -11.54 5.79 3.19
C ILE A 141 -12.84 5.12 2.72
#